data_f75921c0bb96b1a13b57f1f671f7e25f
#
_entry.id   f75921c0bb96b1a13b57f1f671f7e25f
#
_cell.length_a   1.000
_cell.length_b   1.000
_cell.length_c   1.000
_cell.angle_alpha   90.00
_cell.angle_beta   90.00
_cell.angle_gamma   90.00
#
_symmetry.space_group_name_H-M   'P 1'
#
loop_
_entity.id
_entity.type
_entity.pdbx_description
1 polymer ?
#
loop_
_entity_poly.entity_id
_entity_poly.type
_entity_poly.pdbx_seq_one_letter_code
_entity_poly.pdbx_strand_id
1 'polypeptide(L)'
;MQITDFSLQVQQLLQQVQQQAQKEIILESNGRHEDWLAFDQSGHKVDAAGKIHLQMAHSSIPDFTLAHELRHIEWELQDYARIKFPLTTGQPELDRQLKITASSLIGSVEHLLIMQKQRKQGEVTAAVEKEFAKGISQNLAWQDVNLDNYFIYYTLILLDILTLSQGQDLDHWQQHYPKAYAAASKLYQQIAENTRPTAFSVRRQQVRLLELFAQLLVENSYPFLPLNDFVLIEPVVSSRQLRLTLGQVFQIKHSELKDLKTNNRALILVELTDQQNSAVLRFQHELTPEQYRQLYQMNVREFLQMQQVHYYLR
;
A
#
# COMPACT_ATOMS: atom_id res chain seq x y z
N MET A 1 13.42 9.68 23.48
CA MET A 1 13.38 8.21 23.49
C MET A 1 14.78 7.70 23.19
N GLN A 2 15.33 6.82 24.01
CA GLN A 2 16.67 6.26 23.81
C GLN A 2 16.55 4.79 23.42
N ILE A 3 17.48 4.29 22.59
CA ILE A 3 17.44 2.88 22.15
C ILE A 3 17.59 1.90 23.34
N THR A 4 18.24 2.35 24.40
CA THR A 4 18.41 1.57 25.64
C THR A 4 17.09 1.34 26.40
N ASP A 5 16.03 2.07 26.05
CA ASP A 5 14.70 1.90 26.65
C ASP A 5 13.97 0.64 26.12
N PHE A 6 14.51 -0.01 25.05
CA PHE A 6 13.94 -1.17 24.37
C PHE A 6 14.71 -2.45 24.69
N SER A 7 14.05 -3.60 24.47
CA SER A 7 14.67 -4.92 24.63
C SER A 7 15.87 -5.11 23.70
N LEU A 8 16.80 -6.00 24.11
CA LEU A 8 17.98 -6.33 23.30
C LEU A 8 17.62 -6.83 21.90
N GLN A 9 16.51 -7.55 21.76
CA GLN A 9 16.02 -8.04 20.47
C GLN A 9 15.69 -6.89 19.53
N VAL A 10 14.98 -5.87 20.01
CA VAL A 10 14.61 -4.71 19.22
C VAL A 10 15.81 -3.83 18.90
N GLN A 11 16.75 -3.68 19.84
CA GLN A 11 18.03 -2.99 19.60
C GLN A 11 18.83 -3.65 18.47
N GLN A 12 18.93 -5.00 18.47
CA GLN A 12 19.58 -5.78 17.41
C GLN A 12 18.87 -5.61 16.06
N LEU A 13 17.53 -5.63 16.06
CA LEU A 13 16.74 -5.39 14.86
C LEU A 13 17.02 -4.00 14.28
N LEU A 14 17.05 -2.95 15.10
CA LEU A 14 17.40 -1.59 14.65
C LEU A 14 18.78 -1.56 13.99
N GLN A 15 19.78 -2.15 14.62
CA GLN A 15 21.13 -2.21 14.05
C GLN A 15 21.16 -2.94 12.70
N GLN A 16 20.44 -4.06 12.60
CA GLN A 16 20.32 -4.83 11.35
C GLN A 16 19.67 -4.00 10.24
N VAL A 17 18.56 -3.31 10.53
CA VAL A 17 17.84 -2.48 9.56
C VAL A 17 18.70 -1.28 9.13
N GLN A 18 19.40 -0.63 10.05
CA GLN A 18 20.35 0.45 9.73
C GLN A 18 21.47 -0.02 8.78
N GLN A 19 22.04 -1.22 9.02
CA GLN A 19 23.04 -1.80 8.15
C GLN A 19 22.49 -2.12 6.76
N GLN A 20 21.29 -2.70 6.68
CA GLN A 20 20.65 -3.02 5.41
C GLN A 20 20.27 -1.74 4.62
N ALA A 21 19.74 -0.74 5.29
CA ALA A 21 19.39 0.53 4.69
C ALA A 21 20.63 1.38 4.30
N GLN A 22 21.80 1.10 4.88
CA GLN A 22 22.99 1.95 4.81
C GLN A 22 22.68 3.41 5.20
N LYS A 23 21.79 3.59 6.16
CA LYS A 23 21.30 4.89 6.63
C LYS A 23 21.21 4.90 8.16
N GLU A 24 21.45 6.07 8.74
CA GLU A 24 21.17 6.31 10.15
C GLU A 24 19.64 6.36 10.39
N ILE A 25 19.15 5.65 11.41
CA ILE A 25 17.76 5.73 11.87
C ILE A 25 17.75 6.50 13.19
N ILE A 26 17.01 7.60 13.22
CA ILE A 26 16.88 8.48 14.37
C ILE A 26 15.50 8.24 14.97
N LEU A 27 15.46 7.84 16.26
CA LEU A 27 14.22 7.64 16.99
C LEU A 27 13.72 8.96 17.60
N GLU A 28 12.53 9.37 17.23
CA GLU A 28 11.88 10.60 17.70
C GLU A 28 10.52 10.29 18.34
N SER A 29 10.14 11.01 19.39
CA SER A 29 8.78 10.99 19.89
C SER A 29 7.93 11.95 19.07
N ASN A 30 6.76 11.52 18.62
CA ASN A 30 5.79 12.40 17.96
C ASN A 30 4.84 13.12 18.96
N GLY A 31 5.05 12.93 20.27
CA GLY A 31 4.27 13.56 21.34
C GLY A 31 2.87 12.96 21.58
N ARG A 32 2.48 11.93 20.85
CA ARG A 32 1.21 11.21 21.08
C ARG A 32 1.39 10.20 22.20
N HIS A 33 0.44 10.18 23.11
CA HIS A 33 0.34 9.20 24.20
C HIS A 33 -0.97 8.46 24.07
N GLU A 34 -0.87 7.15 23.82
CA GLU A 34 -2.03 6.30 23.68
C GLU A 34 -1.88 5.07 24.60
N ASP A 35 -2.97 4.74 25.27
CA ASP A 35 -3.02 3.58 26.16
C ASP A 35 -3.34 2.27 25.41
N TRP A 36 -3.27 2.29 24.07
CA TRP A 36 -3.55 1.16 23.19
C TRP A 36 -2.61 1.15 21.99
N LEU A 37 -2.64 0.07 21.20
CA LEU A 37 -1.93 0.00 19.93
C LEU A 37 -2.84 0.42 18.78
N ALA A 38 -2.31 1.30 17.93
CA ALA A 38 -2.87 1.60 16.62
C ALA A 38 -1.73 1.80 15.61
N PHE A 39 -1.94 1.37 14.37
CA PHE A 39 -0.90 1.39 13.33
C PHE A 39 -0.61 2.75 12.75
N ASP A 40 -1.58 3.65 12.78
CA ASP A 40 -1.47 4.99 12.20
C ASP A 40 -0.83 6.03 13.12
N GLN A 41 -0.34 5.59 14.28
CA GLN A 41 0.20 6.48 15.32
C GLN A 41 1.70 6.73 15.15
N SER A 42 2.42 5.81 14.55
CA SER A 42 3.85 5.89 14.28
C SER A 42 4.12 5.95 12.79
N GLY A 43 5.35 6.20 12.39
CA GLY A 43 5.74 6.21 10.99
C GLY A 43 7.15 6.74 10.81
N HIS A 44 7.66 6.72 9.59
CA HIS A 44 8.98 7.22 9.29
C HIS A 44 9.01 8.13 8.07
N LYS A 45 10.04 8.95 8.00
CA LYS A 45 10.34 9.82 6.85
C LYS A 45 11.85 9.88 6.62
N VAL A 46 12.24 10.10 5.38
CA VAL A 46 13.65 10.30 5.01
C VAL A 46 13.89 11.80 4.82
N ASP A 47 14.92 12.33 5.45
CA ASP A 47 15.31 13.74 5.32
C ASP A 47 16.18 13.99 4.06
N ALA A 48 16.51 15.25 3.80
CA ALA A 48 17.34 15.64 2.67
C ALA A 48 18.78 15.10 2.74
N ALA A 49 19.26 14.76 3.93
CA ALA A 49 20.57 14.13 4.14
C ALA A 49 20.53 12.60 4.00
N GLY A 50 19.35 12.04 3.76
CA GLY A 50 19.14 10.60 3.61
C GLY A 50 18.97 9.83 4.92
N LYS A 51 18.89 10.50 6.07
CA LYS A 51 18.61 9.86 7.35
C LYS A 51 17.14 9.51 7.49
N ILE A 52 16.85 8.41 8.17
CA ILE A 52 15.48 7.95 8.43
C ILE A 52 15.07 8.44 9.83
N HIS A 53 14.06 9.30 9.89
CA HIS A 53 13.45 9.76 11.13
C HIS A 53 12.23 8.89 11.43
N LEU A 54 12.32 8.05 12.45
CA LEU A 54 11.25 7.18 12.90
C LEU A 54 10.50 7.88 14.04
N GLN A 55 9.29 8.33 13.75
CA GLN A 55 8.42 9.09 14.65
C GLN A 55 7.49 8.14 15.40
N MET A 56 7.79 7.90 16.67
CA MET A 56 7.08 6.95 17.51
C MET A 56 6.04 7.63 18.40
N ALA A 57 4.83 7.09 18.43
CA ALA A 57 3.91 7.35 19.52
C ALA A 57 4.37 6.62 20.80
N HIS A 58 4.05 7.18 21.93
CA HIS A 58 4.17 6.46 23.19
C HIS A 58 3.00 5.46 23.28
N SER A 59 3.29 4.20 23.07
CA SER A 59 2.32 3.10 23.12
C SER A 59 2.48 2.25 24.39
N SER A 60 1.46 1.48 24.71
CA SER A 60 1.49 0.52 25.84
C SER A 60 2.49 -0.63 25.63
N ILE A 61 2.91 -0.88 24.37
CA ILE A 61 3.90 -1.93 24.04
C ILE A 61 4.95 -1.35 23.07
N PRO A 62 5.90 -0.53 23.56
CA PRO A 62 6.84 0.20 22.72
C PRO A 62 7.77 -0.70 21.90
N ASP A 63 8.17 -1.87 22.43
CA ASP A 63 9.00 -2.85 21.71
C ASP A 63 8.32 -3.35 20.43
N PHE A 64 7.03 -3.71 20.53
CA PHE A 64 6.26 -4.14 19.35
C PHE A 64 6.12 -3.01 18.35
N THR A 65 5.80 -1.79 18.82
CA THR A 65 5.63 -0.62 17.94
C THR A 65 6.92 -0.32 17.18
N LEU A 66 8.08 -0.29 17.87
CA LEU A 66 9.35 -0.05 17.20
C LEU A 66 9.70 -1.18 16.24
N ALA A 67 9.53 -2.45 16.63
CA ALA A 67 9.77 -3.58 15.74
C ALA A 67 8.88 -3.50 14.48
N HIS A 68 7.61 -3.13 14.63
CA HIS A 68 6.68 -2.99 13.52
C HIS A 68 7.12 -1.91 12.52
N GLU A 69 7.49 -0.73 13.01
CA GLU A 69 8.00 0.36 12.17
C GLU A 69 9.32 0.00 11.46
N LEU A 70 10.22 -0.72 12.14
CA LEU A 70 11.43 -1.23 11.51
C LEU A 70 11.13 -2.24 10.40
N ARG A 71 10.04 -3.04 10.51
CA ARG A 71 9.59 -3.93 9.43
C ARG A 71 9.07 -3.17 8.22
N HIS A 72 8.43 -2.01 8.40
CA HIS A 72 8.07 -1.14 7.29
C HIS A 72 9.31 -0.64 6.53
N ILE A 73 10.37 -0.24 7.26
CA ILE A 73 11.65 0.13 6.61
C ILE A 73 12.26 -1.07 5.88
N GLU A 74 12.28 -2.27 6.50
CA GLU A 74 12.71 -3.50 5.81
C GLU A 74 11.90 -3.78 4.54
N TRP A 75 10.57 -3.55 4.57
CA TRP A 75 9.71 -3.70 3.42
C TRP A 75 10.09 -2.77 2.28
N GLU A 76 10.40 -1.51 2.59
CA GLU A 76 10.86 -0.54 1.60
C GLU A 76 12.22 -0.90 0.98
N LEU A 77 13.03 -1.71 1.66
CA LEU A 77 14.31 -2.21 1.13
C LEU A 77 14.13 -3.43 0.21
N GLN A 78 12.95 -4.04 0.16
CA GLN A 78 12.67 -5.13 -0.76
C GLN A 78 12.41 -4.62 -2.18
N ASP A 79 12.65 -5.48 -3.15
CA ASP A 79 12.36 -5.23 -4.57
C ASP A 79 10.87 -5.41 -4.90
N TYR A 80 9.98 -4.77 -4.11
CA TYR A 80 8.54 -4.75 -4.37
C TYR A 80 8.12 -3.52 -5.16
N ALA A 81 7.11 -3.70 -6.03
CA ALA A 81 6.56 -2.63 -6.84
C ALA A 81 6.05 -1.48 -5.95
N ARG A 82 6.51 -0.28 -6.24
CA ARG A 82 6.11 0.93 -5.51
C ARG A 82 4.87 1.55 -6.11
N ILE A 83 4.08 2.18 -5.25
CA ILE A 83 2.90 2.95 -5.66
C ILE A 83 3.24 4.43 -5.78
N LYS A 84 2.59 5.10 -6.72
CA LYS A 84 2.71 6.55 -6.93
C LYS A 84 1.33 7.12 -7.27
N PHE A 85 1.14 8.39 -6.98
CA PHE A 85 -0.09 9.14 -7.24
C PHE A 85 0.19 10.35 -8.14
N PRO A 86 0.59 10.14 -9.40
CA PRO A 86 0.97 11.24 -10.31
C PRO A 86 -0.22 11.86 -11.04
N LEU A 87 -1.44 11.38 -10.79
CA LEU A 87 -2.65 11.77 -11.48
C LEU A 87 -3.60 12.57 -10.58
N THR A 88 -4.50 13.33 -11.18
CA THR A 88 -5.57 14.08 -10.53
C THR A 88 -6.86 13.99 -11.33
N THR A 89 -7.99 13.93 -10.61
CA THR A 89 -9.34 14.09 -11.19
C THR A 89 -9.65 15.56 -11.47
N GLY A 90 -8.85 16.48 -10.93
CA GLY A 90 -9.15 17.92 -10.86
C GLY A 90 -10.08 18.31 -9.72
N GLN A 91 -10.46 17.36 -8.86
CA GLN A 91 -11.29 17.56 -7.68
C GLN A 91 -10.47 17.16 -6.42
N PRO A 92 -9.93 18.11 -5.64
CA PRO A 92 -9.00 17.82 -4.55
C PRO A 92 -9.53 16.84 -3.49
N GLU A 93 -10.82 16.93 -3.15
CA GLU A 93 -11.44 16.03 -2.18
C GLU A 93 -11.56 14.60 -2.68
N LEU A 94 -11.90 14.42 -3.96
CA LEU A 94 -11.93 13.10 -4.58
C LEU A 94 -10.51 12.52 -4.70
N ASP A 95 -9.54 13.33 -5.10
CA ASP A 95 -8.13 12.92 -5.16
C ASP A 95 -7.63 12.46 -3.78
N ARG A 96 -7.98 13.22 -2.72
CA ARG A 96 -7.65 12.86 -1.34
C ARG A 96 -8.29 11.54 -0.93
N GLN A 97 -9.58 11.36 -1.23
CA GLN A 97 -10.31 10.11 -0.96
C GLN A 97 -9.69 8.92 -1.70
N LEU A 98 -9.43 9.05 -3.01
CA LEU A 98 -8.80 8.01 -3.82
C LEU A 98 -7.42 7.62 -3.27
N LYS A 99 -6.60 8.62 -2.91
CA LYS A 99 -5.26 8.40 -2.36
C LYS A 99 -5.31 7.66 -1.02
N ILE A 100 -6.16 8.11 -0.08
CA ILE A 100 -6.29 7.47 1.24
C ILE A 100 -6.80 6.04 1.07
N THR A 101 -7.88 5.84 0.31
CA THR A 101 -8.47 4.51 0.08
C THR A 101 -7.46 3.55 -0.55
N ALA A 102 -6.76 3.98 -1.60
CA ALA A 102 -5.77 3.13 -2.26
C ALA A 102 -4.57 2.83 -1.36
N SER A 103 -4.08 3.82 -0.60
CA SER A 103 -2.97 3.63 0.34
C SER A 103 -3.34 2.62 1.43
N SER A 104 -4.54 2.70 2.01
CA SER A 104 -5.02 1.74 3.02
C SER A 104 -5.14 0.34 2.46
N LEU A 105 -5.77 0.17 1.28
CA LEU A 105 -5.90 -1.14 0.63
C LEU A 105 -4.55 -1.78 0.35
N ILE A 106 -3.63 -1.02 -0.23
CA ILE A 106 -2.28 -1.53 -0.57
C ILE A 106 -1.46 -1.78 0.70
N GLY A 107 -1.59 -0.91 1.70
CA GLY A 107 -0.98 -1.07 3.02
C GLY A 107 -1.41 -2.35 3.72
N SER A 108 -2.66 -2.81 3.55
CA SER A 108 -3.11 -4.08 4.11
C SER A 108 -2.34 -5.29 3.58
N VAL A 109 -1.85 -5.27 2.33
CA VAL A 109 -0.96 -6.32 1.78
C VAL A 109 0.38 -6.32 2.51
N GLU A 110 0.94 -5.15 2.74
CA GLU A 110 2.19 -4.97 3.48
C GLU A 110 2.05 -5.41 4.94
N HIS A 111 1.03 -4.90 5.65
CA HIS A 111 0.75 -5.27 7.04
C HIS A 111 0.56 -6.77 7.21
N LEU A 112 -0.15 -7.45 6.30
CA LEU A 112 -0.30 -8.90 6.37
C LEU A 112 1.05 -9.62 6.39
N LEU A 113 1.97 -9.24 5.51
CA LEU A 113 3.28 -9.89 5.40
C LEU A 113 4.20 -9.52 6.57
N ILE A 114 4.15 -8.28 7.04
CA ILE A 114 4.85 -7.84 8.25
C ILE A 114 4.36 -8.63 9.46
N MET A 115 3.05 -8.71 9.67
CA MET A 115 2.45 -9.43 10.81
C MET A 115 2.76 -10.92 10.76
N GLN A 116 2.74 -11.55 9.59
CA GLN A 116 3.17 -12.95 9.44
C GLN A 116 4.63 -13.15 9.86
N LYS A 117 5.52 -12.21 9.52
CA LYS A 117 6.92 -12.23 9.92
C LYS A 117 7.06 -12.05 11.43
N GLN A 118 6.39 -11.05 12.01
CA GLN A 118 6.41 -10.76 13.45
C GLN A 118 5.88 -11.94 14.28
N ARG A 119 4.79 -12.60 13.84
CA ARG A 119 4.29 -13.83 14.51
C ARG A 119 5.32 -14.96 14.46
N LYS A 120 5.94 -15.21 13.33
CA LYS A 120 6.99 -16.25 13.20
C LYS A 120 8.18 -15.99 14.11
N GLN A 121 8.45 -14.73 14.44
CA GLN A 121 9.55 -14.32 15.33
C GLN A 121 9.13 -14.22 16.81
N GLY A 122 7.86 -14.49 17.13
CA GLY A 122 7.33 -14.42 18.49
C GLY A 122 7.15 -12.98 19.00
N GLU A 123 7.16 -11.98 18.09
CA GLU A 123 6.96 -10.57 18.44
C GLU A 123 5.49 -10.26 18.77
N VAL A 124 4.54 -11.03 18.23
CA VAL A 124 3.10 -10.91 18.53
C VAL A 124 2.76 -11.80 19.70
N THR A 125 2.63 -11.21 20.87
CA THR A 125 2.26 -11.88 22.13
C THR A 125 0.78 -11.68 22.45
N ALA A 126 0.24 -12.44 23.41
CA ALA A 126 -1.12 -12.22 23.91
C ALA A 126 -1.35 -10.79 24.45
N ALA A 127 -0.31 -10.15 24.99
CA ALA A 127 -0.38 -8.76 25.41
C ALA A 127 -0.55 -7.81 24.21
N VAL A 128 0.17 -8.04 23.09
CA VAL A 128 0.03 -7.30 21.84
C VAL A 128 -1.38 -7.45 21.29
N GLU A 129 -1.90 -8.67 21.21
CA GLU A 129 -3.26 -8.95 20.72
C GLU A 129 -4.34 -8.25 21.57
N LYS A 130 -4.18 -8.25 22.88
CA LYS A 130 -5.10 -7.56 23.81
C LYS A 130 -5.08 -6.04 23.59
N GLU A 131 -3.91 -5.42 23.44
CA GLU A 131 -3.81 -3.99 23.22
C GLU A 131 -4.31 -3.56 21.83
N PHE A 132 -4.15 -4.43 20.82
CA PHE A 132 -4.82 -4.24 19.52
C PHE A 132 -6.34 -4.27 19.65
N ALA A 133 -6.92 -5.26 20.30
CA ALA A 133 -8.36 -5.37 20.51
C ALA A 133 -8.91 -4.11 21.21
N LYS A 134 -8.15 -3.55 22.17
CA LYS A 134 -8.47 -2.28 22.83
C LYS A 134 -8.45 -1.11 21.86
N GLY A 135 -7.39 -0.96 21.05
CA GLY A 135 -7.28 0.11 20.04
C GLY A 135 -8.38 0.05 19.00
N ILE A 136 -8.72 -1.15 18.54
CA ILE A 136 -9.85 -1.39 17.63
C ILE A 136 -11.15 -0.87 18.22
N SER A 137 -11.43 -1.25 19.48
CA SER A 137 -12.66 -0.84 20.15
C SER A 137 -12.75 0.67 20.31
N GLN A 138 -11.62 1.35 20.53
CA GLN A 138 -11.57 2.82 20.59
C GLN A 138 -11.84 3.46 19.22
N ASN A 139 -11.25 2.95 18.16
CA ASN A 139 -11.42 3.47 16.80
C ASN A 139 -12.83 3.25 16.22
N LEU A 140 -13.51 2.19 16.64
CA LEU A 140 -14.86 1.84 16.18
C LEU A 140 -15.98 2.29 17.15
N ALA A 141 -15.64 2.92 18.27
CA ALA A 141 -16.60 3.33 19.31
C ALA A 141 -17.56 4.47 18.93
N TRP A 142 -17.53 4.96 17.70
CA TRP A 142 -18.42 6.04 17.19
C TRP A 142 -19.80 5.46 16.84
N GLN A 143 -20.64 5.27 17.88
CA GLN A 143 -21.82 4.42 17.83
C GLN A 143 -23.11 5.06 17.30
N ASP A 144 -23.14 6.37 17.03
CA ASP A 144 -24.37 7.07 16.69
C ASP A 144 -24.47 7.58 15.23
N VAL A 145 -23.70 7.03 14.32
CA VAL A 145 -23.63 7.51 12.95
C VAL A 145 -24.33 6.52 12.02
N ASN A 146 -25.05 7.04 11.02
CA ASN A 146 -25.64 6.22 9.98
C ASN A 146 -24.51 5.39 9.30
N LEU A 147 -24.42 4.12 9.64
CA LEU A 147 -23.33 3.19 9.30
C LEU A 147 -23.14 3.05 7.77
N ASP A 148 -24.21 3.25 6.99
CA ASP A 148 -24.15 3.19 5.54
C ASP A 148 -23.34 4.35 4.93
N ASN A 149 -23.30 5.53 5.56
CA ASN A 149 -22.54 6.68 5.07
C ASN A 149 -21.02 6.52 5.23
N TYR A 150 -20.56 5.57 6.06
CA TYR A 150 -19.15 5.33 6.37
C TYR A 150 -18.66 3.96 5.91
N PHE A 151 -19.35 3.33 4.95
CA PHE A 151 -19.04 1.99 4.45
C PHE A 151 -17.55 1.84 4.05
N ILE A 152 -17.00 2.79 3.29
CA ILE A 152 -15.59 2.77 2.87
C ILE A 152 -14.68 2.75 4.11
N TYR A 153 -14.89 3.68 5.04
CA TYR A 153 -14.10 3.82 6.25
C TYR A 153 -14.11 2.54 7.10
N TYR A 154 -15.30 2.00 7.39
CA TYR A 154 -15.41 0.77 8.19
C TYR A 154 -14.87 -0.46 7.47
N THR A 155 -15.02 -0.54 6.15
CA THR A 155 -14.45 -1.65 5.37
C THR A 155 -12.91 -1.65 5.46
N LEU A 156 -12.28 -0.48 5.36
CA LEU A 156 -10.81 -0.37 5.45
C LEU A 156 -10.30 -0.69 6.87
N ILE A 157 -10.93 -0.16 7.91
CA ILE A 157 -10.56 -0.48 9.30
C ILE A 157 -10.75 -1.98 9.58
N LEU A 158 -11.88 -2.56 9.17
CA LEU A 158 -12.13 -3.98 9.39
C LEU A 158 -11.17 -4.87 8.58
N LEU A 159 -10.73 -4.43 7.41
CA LEU A 159 -9.69 -5.12 6.65
C LEU A 159 -8.35 -5.13 7.41
N ASP A 160 -7.94 -3.99 7.97
CA ASP A 160 -6.73 -3.92 8.80
C ASP A 160 -6.86 -4.84 10.03
N ILE A 161 -8.00 -4.83 10.70
CA ILE A 161 -8.29 -5.71 11.84
C ILE A 161 -8.15 -7.18 11.44
N LEU A 162 -8.78 -7.61 10.34
CA LEU A 162 -8.68 -8.97 9.80
C LEU A 162 -7.23 -9.35 9.49
N THR A 163 -6.47 -8.41 8.95
CA THR A 163 -5.05 -8.58 8.65
C THR A 163 -4.22 -8.83 9.91
N LEU A 164 -4.53 -8.11 10.97
CA LEU A 164 -3.83 -8.18 12.25
C LEU A 164 -4.19 -9.42 13.06
N SER A 165 -5.50 -9.74 13.14
CA SER A 165 -6.03 -10.88 13.89
C SER A 165 -5.90 -12.20 13.12
N GLN A 166 -5.46 -12.18 11.87
CA GLN A 166 -5.50 -13.32 10.94
C GLN A 166 -6.92 -13.93 10.82
N GLY A 167 -7.92 -13.07 10.85
CA GLY A 167 -9.31 -13.46 10.69
C GLY A 167 -9.96 -14.04 11.95
N GLN A 168 -9.31 -13.94 13.11
CA GLN A 168 -9.85 -14.49 14.38
C GLN A 168 -10.66 -13.45 15.18
N ASP A 169 -11.62 -13.93 15.99
CA ASP A 169 -12.39 -13.20 17.02
C ASP A 169 -13.14 -11.93 16.55
N LEU A 170 -13.86 -12.02 15.42
CA LEU A 170 -14.49 -10.85 14.82
C LEU A 170 -16.03 -10.90 14.76
N ASP A 171 -16.68 -11.87 15.42
CA ASP A 171 -18.16 -12.02 15.43
C ASP A 171 -18.87 -10.76 15.92
N HIS A 172 -18.28 -10.07 16.90
CA HIS A 172 -18.79 -8.80 17.40
C HIS A 172 -18.88 -7.73 16.30
N TRP A 173 -17.85 -7.60 15.45
CA TRP A 173 -17.80 -6.61 14.37
C TRP A 173 -18.73 -6.98 13.23
N GLN A 174 -18.93 -8.27 12.96
CA GLN A 174 -19.91 -8.76 11.98
C GLN A 174 -21.33 -8.35 12.36
N GLN A 175 -21.67 -8.39 13.65
CA GLN A 175 -23.01 -7.99 14.12
C GLN A 175 -23.24 -6.47 14.00
N HIS A 176 -22.22 -5.65 14.29
CA HIS A 176 -22.33 -4.19 14.27
C HIS A 176 -22.17 -3.57 12.87
N TYR A 177 -21.35 -4.16 12.00
CA TYR A 177 -21.02 -3.64 10.67
C TYR A 177 -21.16 -4.71 9.58
N PRO A 178 -22.32 -5.35 9.39
CA PRO A 178 -22.45 -6.56 8.59
C PRO A 178 -22.01 -6.38 7.13
N LYS A 179 -22.37 -5.26 6.47
CA LYS A 179 -21.96 -4.98 5.08
C LYS A 179 -20.47 -4.73 4.96
N ALA A 180 -19.92 -3.84 5.80
CA ALA A 180 -18.50 -3.50 5.78
C ALA A 180 -17.64 -4.71 6.17
N TYR A 181 -18.08 -5.52 7.15
CA TYR A 181 -17.40 -6.75 7.53
C TYR A 181 -17.38 -7.79 6.39
N ALA A 182 -18.52 -8.00 5.72
CA ALA A 182 -18.58 -8.90 4.57
C ALA A 182 -17.65 -8.45 3.43
N ALA A 183 -17.58 -7.15 3.16
CA ALA A 183 -16.67 -6.59 2.17
C ALA A 183 -15.20 -6.76 2.61
N ALA A 184 -14.85 -6.40 3.85
CA ALA A 184 -13.52 -6.56 4.40
C ALA A 184 -13.06 -8.03 4.40
N SER A 185 -13.96 -8.97 4.72
CA SER A 185 -13.67 -10.41 4.70
C SER A 185 -13.33 -10.91 3.30
N LYS A 186 -14.05 -10.47 2.27
CA LYS A 186 -13.73 -10.79 0.87
C LYS A 186 -12.36 -10.25 0.46
N LEU A 187 -12.04 -9.01 0.85
CA LEU A 187 -10.74 -8.39 0.60
C LEU A 187 -9.62 -9.14 1.32
N TYR A 188 -9.81 -9.48 2.59
CA TYR A 188 -8.85 -10.25 3.37
C TYR A 188 -8.57 -11.63 2.76
N GLN A 189 -9.60 -12.38 2.38
CA GLN A 189 -9.47 -13.67 1.72
C GLN A 189 -8.60 -13.56 0.45
N GLN A 190 -8.75 -12.47 -0.32
CA GLN A 190 -7.97 -12.24 -1.55
C GLN A 190 -6.45 -12.13 -1.27
N ILE A 191 -6.04 -11.63 -0.11
CA ILE A 191 -4.62 -11.44 0.24
C ILE A 191 -4.05 -12.53 1.14
N ALA A 192 -4.88 -13.20 1.95
CA ALA A 192 -4.45 -14.18 2.95
C ALA A 192 -3.80 -15.44 2.34
N GLU A 193 -4.14 -15.78 1.10
CA GLU A 193 -3.62 -16.97 0.42
C GLU A 193 -2.15 -16.87 -0.02
N ASN A 194 -1.53 -15.67 0.04
CA ASN A 194 -0.15 -15.49 -0.40
C ASN A 194 0.86 -15.90 0.67
N THR A 195 1.36 -17.09 0.56
CA THR A 195 2.36 -17.65 1.49
C THR A 195 3.80 -17.37 1.12
N ARG A 196 4.07 -16.89 -0.12
CA ARG A 196 5.43 -16.65 -0.63
C ARG A 196 5.49 -15.32 -1.40
N PRO A 197 5.79 -14.21 -0.72
CA PRO A 197 5.85 -12.90 -1.34
C PRO A 197 7.02 -12.82 -2.34
N THR A 198 6.69 -12.48 -3.59
CA THR A 198 7.62 -12.07 -4.65
C THR A 198 7.17 -10.73 -5.18
N ALA A 199 8.03 -9.97 -5.85
CA ALA A 199 7.64 -8.70 -6.47
C ALA A 199 6.36 -8.85 -7.31
N PHE A 200 6.26 -9.93 -8.08
CA PHE A 200 5.10 -10.21 -8.91
C PHE A 200 3.83 -10.54 -8.09
N SER A 201 3.94 -11.42 -7.09
CA SER A 201 2.77 -11.82 -6.29
C SER A 201 2.23 -10.66 -5.45
N VAL A 202 3.11 -9.84 -4.90
CA VAL A 202 2.75 -8.62 -4.14
C VAL A 202 2.01 -7.62 -5.05
N ARG A 203 2.61 -7.26 -6.21
CA ARG A 203 1.96 -6.36 -7.18
C ARG A 203 0.59 -6.88 -7.62
N ARG A 204 0.51 -8.17 -7.93
CA ARG A 204 -0.75 -8.81 -8.33
C ARG A 204 -1.83 -8.72 -7.24
N GLN A 205 -1.47 -8.87 -5.98
CA GLN A 205 -2.40 -8.70 -4.86
C GLN A 205 -2.86 -7.25 -4.73
N GLN A 206 -1.94 -6.28 -4.83
CA GLN A 206 -2.27 -4.86 -4.79
C GLN A 206 -3.28 -4.50 -5.87
N VAL A 207 -3.04 -4.90 -7.13
CA VAL A 207 -3.96 -4.65 -8.25
C VAL A 207 -5.34 -5.28 -8.00
N ARG A 208 -5.37 -6.55 -7.62
CA ARG A 208 -6.64 -7.28 -7.37
C ARG A 208 -7.44 -6.69 -6.22
N LEU A 209 -6.74 -6.19 -5.19
CA LEU A 209 -7.40 -5.57 -4.05
C LEU A 209 -8.12 -4.28 -4.46
N LEU A 210 -7.47 -3.44 -5.28
CA LEU A 210 -8.08 -2.23 -5.84
C LEU A 210 -9.31 -2.56 -6.70
N GLU A 211 -9.19 -3.55 -7.59
CA GLU A 211 -10.28 -4.01 -8.46
C GLU A 211 -11.47 -4.53 -7.64
N LEU A 212 -11.20 -5.44 -6.71
CA LEU A 212 -12.23 -6.05 -5.88
C LEU A 212 -12.94 -5.01 -5.02
N PHE A 213 -12.20 -4.05 -4.45
CA PHE A 213 -12.81 -2.99 -3.66
C PHE A 213 -13.73 -2.10 -4.51
N ALA A 214 -13.31 -1.71 -5.71
CA ALA A 214 -14.13 -0.93 -6.63
C ALA A 214 -15.42 -1.69 -7.03
N GLN A 215 -15.35 -3.02 -7.23
CA GLN A 215 -16.52 -3.88 -7.47
C GLN A 215 -17.44 -3.94 -6.24
N LEU A 216 -16.89 -4.10 -5.05
CA LEU A 216 -17.65 -4.13 -3.80
C LEU A 216 -18.40 -2.82 -3.52
N LEU A 217 -17.85 -1.68 -3.91
CA LEU A 217 -18.56 -0.40 -3.84
C LEU A 217 -19.85 -0.45 -4.69
N VAL A 218 -19.73 -0.86 -5.94
CA VAL A 218 -20.89 -0.96 -6.87
C VAL A 218 -21.91 -1.99 -6.38
N GLU A 219 -21.46 -3.17 -5.91
CA GLU A 219 -22.32 -4.21 -5.34
C GLU A 219 -23.13 -3.70 -4.15
N ASN A 220 -22.57 -2.76 -3.37
CA ASN A 220 -23.23 -2.17 -2.21
C ASN A 220 -23.91 -0.82 -2.51
N SER A 221 -24.12 -0.49 -3.80
CA SER A 221 -24.78 0.74 -4.26
C SER A 221 -24.03 2.04 -3.92
N TYR A 222 -22.71 1.98 -3.78
CA TYR A 222 -21.85 3.16 -3.67
C TYR A 222 -21.30 3.57 -5.04
N PRO A 223 -20.92 4.84 -5.21
CA PRO A 223 -20.24 5.30 -6.42
C PRO A 223 -18.96 4.52 -6.71
N PHE A 224 -18.74 4.23 -7.98
CA PHE A 224 -17.50 3.63 -8.44
C PHE A 224 -16.30 4.58 -8.19
N LEU A 225 -15.23 4.05 -7.63
CA LEU A 225 -13.96 4.75 -7.48
C LEU A 225 -12.94 4.18 -8.47
N PRO A 226 -12.38 5.00 -9.39
CA PRO A 226 -11.44 4.55 -10.43
C PRO A 226 -10.03 4.34 -9.86
N LEU A 227 -9.89 3.46 -8.87
CA LEU A 227 -8.64 3.26 -8.13
C LEU A 227 -7.50 2.79 -9.03
N ASN A 228 -7.75 1.81 -9.92
CA ASN A 228 -6.73 1.26 -10.82
C ASN A 228 -6.26 2.28 -11.87
N ASP A 229 -7.15 3.20 -12.29
CA ASP A 229 -6.77 4.28 -13.20
C ASP A 229 -5.98 5.38 -12.48
N PHE A 230 -6.33 5.67 -11.23
CA PHE A 230 -5.73 6.74 -10.42
C PHE A 230 -4.36 6.37 -9.86
N VAL A 231 -4.22 5.11 -9.39
CA VAL A 231 -2.97 4.62 -8.78
C VAL A 231 -2.01 4.12 -9.86
N LEU A 232 -0.78 4.57 -9.79
CA LEU A 232 0.32 3.97 -10.53
C LEU A 232 0.99 2.93 -9.65
N ILE A 233 1.08 1.68 -10.14
CA ILE A 233 1.88 0.62 -9.54
C ILE A 233 2.99 0.24 -10.51
N GLU A 234 4.25 0.42 -10.10
CA GLU A 234 5.40 0.16 -10.98
C GLU A 234 5.36 -1.26 -11.55
N PRO A 235 5.75 -1.47 -12.82
CA PRO A 235 5.61 -2.76 -13.47
C PRO A 235 6.59 -3.79 -12.92
N VAL A 236 6.15 -5.05 -12.88
CA VAL A 236 6.98 -6.22 -12.55
C VAL A 236 7.02 -7.14 -13.76
N VAL A 237 8.12 -7.13 -14.47
CA VAL A 237 8.30 -7.81 -15.76
C VAL A 237 9.30 -8.95 -15.68
N SER A 238 9.06 -10.02 -16.45
CA SER A 238 10.04 -11.10 -16.59
C SER A 238 11.15 -10.74 -17.57
N SER A 239 12.29 -11.42 -17.47
CA SER A 239 13.37 -11.29 -18.46
C SER A 239 12.91 -11.63 -19.89
N ARG A 240 11.87 -12.46 -20.06
CA ARG A 240 11.25 -12.75 -21.35
C ARG A 240 10.46 -11.52 -21.84
N GLN A 241 9.61 -10.93 -21.00
CA GLN A 241 8.81 -9.76 -21.37
C GLN A 241 9.68 -8.58 -21.77
N LEU A 242 10.84 -8.38 -21.15
CA LEU A 242 11.78 -7.32 -21.51
C LEU A 242 12.31 -7.42 -22.96
N ARG A 243 12.27 -8.60 -23.57
CA ARG A 243 12.71 -8.83 -24.96
C ARG A 243 11.56 -8.80 -25.97
N LEU A 244 10.31 -8.74 -25.52
CA LEU A 244 9.15 -8.63 -26.39
C LEU A 244 8.99 -7.17 -26.87
N THR A 245 8.20 -6.98 -27.92
CA THR A 245 7.82 -5.62 -28.34
C THR A 245 6.87 -5.00 -27.32
N LEU A 246 6.89 -3.67 -27.21
CA LEU A 246 6.03 -2.94 -26.27
C LEU A 246 4.57 -3.35 -26.41
N GLY A 247 4.06 -3.44 -27.64
CA GLY A 247 2.67 -3.77 -27.91
C GLY A 247 2.25 -5.19 -27.50
N GLN A 248 3.20 -6.09 -27.18
CA GLN A 248 2.91 -7.41 -26.65
C GLN A 248 2.74 -7.44 -25.12
N VAL A 249 3.16 -6.39 -24.41
CA VAL A 249 3.15 -6.32 -22.95
C VAL A 249 2.35 -5.13 -22.42
N PHE A 250 2.44 -3.99 -23.10
CA PHE A 250 1.85 -2.74 -22.66
C PHE A 250 1.02 -2.08 -23.75
N GLN A 251 0.08 -1.25 -23.31
CA GLN A 251 -0.69 -0.32 -24.13
C GLN A 251 -0.41 1.11 -23.67
N ILE A 252 -0.21 2.02 -24.61
CA ILE A 252 -0.20 3.46 -24.36
C ILE A 252 -1.63 3.96 -24.53
N LYS A 253 -2.18 4.61 -23.50
CA LYS A 253 -3.59 5.01 -23.44
C LYS A 253 -3.73 6.44 -22.91
N HIS A 254 -4.64 7.22 -23.48
CA HIS A 254 -5.07 8.48 -22.88
C HIS A 254 -5.97 8.18 -21.69
N SER A 255 -5.60 8.70 -20.51
CA SER A 255 -6.41 8.61 -19.30
C SER A 255 -7.52 9.66 -19.32
N GLU A 256 -8.60 9.44 -18.60
CA GLU A 256 -9.57 10.49 -18.27
C GLU A 256 -9.06 11.44 -17.17
N LEU A 257 -7.99 11.05 -16.49
CA LEU A 257 -7.35 11.83 -15.45
C LEU A 257 -6.25 12.73 -16.04
N LYS A 258 -5.87 13.76 -15.28
CA LYS A 258 -4.79 14.68 -15.63
C LYS A 258 -3.49 14.32 -14.95
N ASP A 259 -2.37 14.57 -15.59
CA ASP A 259 -1.05 14.50 -14.97
C ASP A 259 -0.87 15.69 -14.00
N LEU A 260 -0.59 15.42 -12.73
CA LEU A 260 -0.35 16.44 -11.70
C LEU A 260 0.77 17.42 -12.06
N LYS A 261 1.78 16.97 -12.83
CA LYS A 261 2.94 17.81 -13.18
C LYS A 261 2.63 18.80 -14.30
N THR A 262 1.82 18.41 -15.29
CA THR A 262 1.54 19.22 -16.48
C THR A 262 0.13 19.80 -16.49
N ASN A 263 -0.76 19.29 -15.66
CA ASN A 263 -2.21 19.56 -15.62
C ASN A 263 -2.94 19.27 -16.97
N ASN A 264 -2.28 18.56 -17.89
CA ASN A 264 -2.88 18.08 -19.12
C ASN A 264 -3.46 16.69 -18.94
N ARG A 265 -4.35 16.27 -19.87
CA ARG A 265 -4.83 14.89 -19.96
C ARG A 265 -3.63 13.95 -20.01
N ALA A 266 -3.58 12.98 -19.08
CA ALA A 266 -2.43 12.11 -18.94
C ALA A 266 -2.36 11.07 -20.06
N LEU A 267 -1.13 10.78 -20.52
CA LEU A 267 -0.82 9.62 -21.34
C LEU A 267 -0.20 8.57 -20.42
N ILE A 268 -0.80 7.38 -20.35
CA ILE A 268 -0.40 6.34 -19.39
C ILE A 268 0.05 5.08 -20.10
N LEU A 269 0.94 4.35 -19.44
CA LEU A 269 1.38 3.01 -19.82
C LEU A 269 0.60 1.99 -19.00
N VAL A 270 -0.20 1.16 -19.66
CA VAL A 270 -1.07 0.17 -19.02
C VAL A 270 -0.55 -1.24 -19.36
N GLU A 271 -0.39 -2.09 -18.36
CA GLU A 271 -0.01 -3.48 -18.59
C GLU A 271 -1.22 -4.28 -19.13
N LEU A 272 -1.04 -5.03 -20.23
CA LEU A 272 -2.14 -5.73 -20.88
C LEU A 272 -2.74 -6.86 -20.04
N THR A 273 -1.96 -7.45 -19.14
CA THR A 273 -2.38 -8.61 -18.34
C THR A 273 -3.33 -8.27 -17.21
N ASP A 274 -3.21 -7.09 -16.64
CA ASP A 274 -3.98 -6.67 -15.46
C ASP A 274 -4.61 -5.27 -15.59
N GLN A 275 -4.46 -4.63 -16.74
CA GLN A 275 -5.00 -3.30 -17.05
C GLN A 275 -4.59 -2.20 -16.03
N GLN A 276 -3.54 -2.46 -15.24
CA GLN A 276 -3.06 -1.52 -14.23
C GLN A 276 -2.18 -0.44 -14.86
N ASN A 277 -2.42 0.82 -14.46
CA ASN A 277 -1.54 1.94 -14.78
C ASN A 277 -0.14 1.73 -14.18
N SER A 278 0.87 1.66 -15.04
CA SER A 278 2.25 1.36 -14.69
C SER A 278 3.19 2.57 -14.79
N ALA A 279 2.85 3.56 -15.59
CA ALA A 279 3.61 4.81 -15.73
C ALA A 279 2.78 5.93 -16.35
N VAL A 280 3.11 7.19 -16.02
CA VAL A 280 2.68 8.36 -16.77
C VAL A 280 3.78 8.73 -17.75
N LEU A 281 3.43 8.77 -19.04
CA LEU A 281 4.35 9.08 -20.13
C LEU A 281 4.31 10.57 -20.44
N ARG A 282 5.46 11.17 -20.68
CA ARG A 282 5.59 12.58 -21.01
C ARG A 282 6.47 12.73 -22.25
N PHE A 283 5.86 13.18 -23.33
CA PHE A 283 6.56 13.49 -24.58
C PHE A 283 6.62 15.01 -24.78
N GLN A 284 7.64 15.50 -25.45
CA GLN A 284 7.80 16.94 -25.71
C GLN A 284 6.69 17.49 -26.60
N HIS A 285 6.17 16.65 -27.51
CA HIS A 285 5.13 16.99 -28.47
C HIS A 285 4.10 15.86 -28.52
N GLU A 286 2.92 16.16 -29.04
CA GLU A 286 1.92 15.16 -29.34
C GLU A 286 2.45 14.14 -30.36
N LEU A 287 2.23 12.85 -30.10
CA LEU A 287 2.75 11.78 -30.93
C LEU A 287 1.88 11.59 -32.17
N THR A 288 2.53 11.49 -33.34
CA THR A 288 1.88 11.09 -34.58
C THR A 288 1.56 9.59 -34.58
N PRO A 289 0.61 9.14 -35.43
CA PRO A 289 0.33 7.70 -35.57
C PRO A 289 1.55 6.86 -35.93
N GLU A 290 2.48 7.43 -36.72
CA GLU A 290 3.71 6.75 -37.07
C GLU A 290 4.66 6.59 -35.91
N GLN A 291 4.79 7.62 -35.06
CA GLN A 291 5.59 7.54 -33.83
C GLN A 291 5.01 6.50 -32.85
N TYR A 292 3.68 6.42 -32.70
CA TYR A 292 3.05 5.36 -31.92
C TYR A 292 3.43 3.96 -32.45
N ARG A 293 3.39 3.75 -33.79
CA ARG A 293 3.78 2.48 -34.39
C ARG A 293 5.24 2.13 -34.07
N GLN A 294 6.15 3.10 -34.17
CA GLN A 294 7.57 2.92 -33.84
C GLN A 294 7.75 2.56 -32.37
N LEU A 295 7.08 3.23 -31.45
CA LEU A 295 7.11 2.91 -30.02
C LEU A 295 6.63 1.48 -29.75
N TYR A 296 5.53 1.06 -30.38
CA TYR A 296 4.99 -0.29 -30.20
C TYR A 296 5.88 -1.41 -30.78
N GLN A 297 6.76 -1.12 -31.72
CA GLN A 297 7.74 -2.05 -32.26
C GLN A 297 9.05 -2.09 -31.43
N MET A 298 9.28 -1.11 -30.59
CA MET A 298 10.44 -1.06 -29.69
C MET A 298 10.35 -2.19 -28.64
N ASN A 299 11.47 -2.77 -28.23
CA ASN A 299 11.40 -3.73 -27.14
C ASN A 299 11.11 -3.06 -25.79
N VAL A 300 10.48 -3.83 -24.89
CA VAL A 300 10.02 -3.32 -23.58
C VAL A 300 11.17 -2.68 -22.80
N ARG A 301 12.35 -3.32 -22.78
CA ARG A 301 13.51 -2.79 -22.03
C ARG A 301 13.93 -1.42 -22.52
N GLU A 302 14.09 -1.26 -23.83
CA GLU A 302 14.48 0.01 -24.44
C GLU A 302 13.45 1.10 -24.19
N PHE A 303 12.17 0.77 -24.31
CA PHE A 303 11.09 1.72 -24.04
C PHE A 303 11.10 2.18 -22.57
N LEU A 304 11.16 1.25 -21.61
CA LEU A 304 11.17 1.60 -20.19
C LEU A 304 12.40 2.44 -19.82
N GLN A 305 13.55 2.13 -20.38
CA GLN A 305 14.78 2.93 -20.20
C GLN A 305 14.64 4.33 -20.81
N MET A 306 14.16 4.43 -22.05
CA MET A 306 13.94 5.72 -22.74
C MET A 306 12.98 6.62 -21.97
N GLN A 307 11.91 6.06 -21.40
CA GLN A 307 10.90 6.78 -20.61
C GLN A 307 11.26 6.91 -19.13
N GLN A 308 12.43 6.41 -18.70
CA GLN A 308 12.88 6.41 -17.31
C GLN A 308 11.85 5.77 -16.36
N VAL A 309 11.15 4.76 -16.85
CA VAL A 309 10.20 3.96 -16.03
C VAL A 309 10.97 2.92 -15.25
N HIS A 310 10.92 3.03 -13.94
CA HIS A 310 11.46 2.01 -13.05
C HIS A 310 10.61 0.74 -13.12
N TYR A 311 11.24 -0.42 -13.08
CA TYR A 311 10.56 -1.72 -13.10
C TYR A 311 11.32 -2.74 -12.24
N TYR A 312 10.61 -3.77 -11.79
CA TYR A 312 11.15 -4.88 -11.02
C TYR A 312 11.18 -6.15 -11.86
N LEU A 313 12.08 -7.06 -11.54
CA LEU A 313 12.14 -8.38 -12.18
C LEU A 313 11.27 -9.38 -11.42
N ARG A 314 10.59 -10.23 -12.24
CA ARG A 314 9.74 -11.30 -11.74
C ARG A 314 10.56 -12.52 -11.34
#